data_1f5eb42528700e0b332bcf0c46f55a80
#
_entry.id   1f5eb42528700e0b332bcf0c46f55a80
#
_cell.length_a   1.000
_cell.length_b   1.000
_cell.length_c   1.000
_cell.angle_alpha   90.00
_cell.angle_beta   90.00
_cell.angle_gamma   90.00
#
_symmetry.space_group_name_H-M   'P 1'
#
loop_
_entity.id
_entity.type
_entity.pdbx_description
1 polymer ?
#
loop_
_entity_poly.entity_id
_entity_poly.type
_entity_poly.pdbx_seq_one_letter_code
_entity_poly.pdbx_strand_id
1 'polypeptide(L)'
;AASDVYKRQLKYYICVQNIRFLLNINHLLPNDMTPQEFFKKDCFADKAGVELIEIKEGYSKARLVITETHLNAGNRTQGGALFTLADLALAAAAKSHGTLAFSLSSNITFLRSSGPGDILYAEARERYIGRTTGHYQIDITNQNGELVATFESNIFRKGDALPFTL
;
A
#
# COMPACT_ATOMS: atom_id res chain seq x y z
N ALA A 1 14.94 -25.35 8.81
CA ALA A 1 15.30 -24.08 9.53
C ALA A 1 14.29 -22.98 9.26
N ALA A 2 13.97 -22.62 7.99
CA ALA A 2 12.98 -21.57 7.69
C ALA A 2 11.54 -21.93 8.17
N SER A 3 11.17 -23.20 8.10
CA SER A 3 9.84 -23.66 8.56
C SER A 3 9.64 -23.54 10.08
N ASP A 4 10.70 -23.65 10.87
CA ASP A 4 10.61 -23.60 12.33
C ASP A 4 10.49 -22.18 12.86
N VAL A 5 11.14 -21.22 12.20
CA VAL A 5 10.99 -19.78 12.51
C VAL A 5 9.56 -19.32 12.19
N TYR A 6 9.02 -19.72 11.03
CA TYR A 6 7.66 -19.39 10.63
C TYR A 6 6.61 -20.03 11.57
N LYS A 7 6.79 -21.29 11.96
CA LYS A 7 5.92 -21.96 12.93
C LYS A 7 5.96 -21.32 14.31
N ARG A 8 7.13 -20.85 14.76
CA ARG A 8 7.26 -20.13 16.05
C ARG A 8 6.57 -18.78 16.01
N GLN A 9 6.73 -18.01 14.91
CA GLN A 9 6.05 -16.74 14.73
C GLN A 9 4.53 -16.92 14.66
N LEU A 10 4.05 -17.91 13.91
CA LEU A 10 2.63 -18.22 13.81
C LEU A 10 2.05 -18.66 15.17
N LYS A 11 2.78 -19.50 15.93
CA LYS A 11 2.37 -19.95 17.26
C LYS A 11 2.32 -18.80 18.28
N TYR A 12 3.28 -17.87 18.21
CA TYR A 12 3.28 -16.67 19.03
C TYR A 12 2.10 -15.75 18.68
N TYR A 13 1.85 -15.54 17.38
CA TYR A 13 0.74 -14.72 16.90
C TYR A 13 -0.63 -15.32 17.33
N ILE A 14 -0.82 -16.62 17.16
CA ILE A 14 -2.03 -17.34 17.59
C ILE A 14 -2.19 -17.25 19.12
N CYS A 15 -1.11 -17.39 19.89
CA CYS A 15 -1.14 -17.31 21.34
C CYS A 15 -1.58 -15.91 21.81
N VAL A 16 -1.01 -14.85 21.23
CA VAL A 16 -1.37 -13.45 21.55
C VAL A 16 -2.83 -13.16 21.19
N GLN A 17 -3.32 -13.63 20.04
CA GLN A 17 -4.71 -13.45 19.63
C GLN A 17 -5.69 -14.21 20.56
N ASN A 18 -5.36 -15.42 20.95
CA ASN A 18 -6.18 -16.22 21.89
C ASN A 18 -6.23 -15.59 23.28
N ILE A 19 -5.11 -15.06 23.80
CA ILE A 19 -5.08 -14.33 25.08
C ILE A 19 -5.94 -13.07 24.97
N ARG A 20 -5.84 -12.30 23.89
CA ARG A 20 -6.68 -11.11 23.67
C ARG A 20 -8.16 -11.45 23.63
N PHE A 21 -8.53 -12.54 22.95
CA PHE A 21 -9.92 -13.02 22.89
C PHE A 21 -10.43 -13.47 24.25
N LEU A 22 -9.65 -14.28 24.99
CA LEU A 22 -10.03 -14.81 26.31
C LEU A 22 -10.19 -13.71 27.37
N LEU A 23 -9.37 -12.65 27.28
CA LEU A 23 -9.41 -11.56 28.26
C LEU A 23 -10.36 -10.42 27.86
N ASN A 24 -10.95 -10.49 26.66
CA ASN A 24 -11.79 -9.40 26.10
C ASN A 24 -11.17 -7.99 26.20
N ILE A 25 -9.83 -7.91 26.05
CA ILE A 25 -9.05 -6.69 26.23
C ILE A 25 -8.64 -6.04 24.89
N ASN A 26 -9.20 -6.49 23.75
CA ASN A 26 -8.87 -5.93 22.44
C ASN A 26 -9.11 -4.41 22.33
N HIS A 27 -10.02 -3.88 23.18
CA HIS A 27 -10.32 -2.45 23.28
C HIS A 27 -9.45 -1.72 24.33
N LEU A 28 -8.66 -2.46 25.14
CA LEU A 28 -7.86 -1.88 26.21
C LEU A 28 -6.37 -1.74 25.85
N LEU A 29 -5.93 -2.43 24.80
CA LEU A 29 -4.57 -2.28 24.29
C LEU A 29 -4.61 -1.34 23.10
N PRO A 30 -3.93 -0.20 23.12
CA PRO A 30 -3.80 0.64 21.95
C PRO A 30 -3.24 -0.22 20.80
N ASN A 31 -3.78 -0.02 19.60
CA ASN A 31 -3.11 -0.47 18.38
C ASN A 31 -1.87 0.41 18.26
N ASP A 32 -0.76 -0.05 18.82
CA ASP A 32 0.47 0.74 18.96
C ASP A 32 1.15 1.05 17.62
N MET A 33 0.61 0.52 16.51
CA MET A 33 1.20 0.69 15.19
C MET A 33 0.42 1.72 14.39
N THR A 34 1.12 2.74 13.88
CA THR A 34 0.55 3.68 12.94
C THR A 34 0.43 3.04 11.54
N PRO A 35 -0.49 3.53 10.67
CA PRO A 35 -0.56 3.10 9.28
C PRO A 35 0.79 3.23 8.56
N GLN A 36 1.52 4.32 8.79
CA GLN A 36 2.83 4.55 8.19
C GLN A 36 3.86 3.48 8.60
N GLU A 37 3.88 3.09 9.88
CA GLU A 37 4.74 2.01 10.38
C GLU A 37 4.35 0.65 9.80
N PHE A 38 3.06 0.41 9.57
CA PHE A 38 2.59 -0.81 8.92
C PHE A 38 3.07 -0.89 7.47
N PHE A 39 2.89 0.19 6.69
CA PHE A 39 3.26 0.21 5.28
C PHE A 39 4.78 0.28 5.05
N LYS A 40 5.58 0.76 6.00
CA LYS A 40 7.05 0.62 5.98
C LYS A 40 7.54 -0.83 5.99
N LYS A 41 6.69 -1.80 6.34
CA LYS A 41 7.01 -3.23 6.25
C LYS A 41 6.89 -3.78 4.83
N ASP A 42 6.39 -3.00 3.88
CA ASP A 42 6.48 -3.31 2.45
C ASP A 42 7.93 -3.07 2.01
N CYS A 43 8.75 -4.13 2.12
CA CYS A 43 10.18 -4.06 1.87
C CYS A 43 10.52 -3.68 0.42
N PHE A 44 9.63 -3.95 -0.54
CA PHE A 44 9.89 -3.62 -1.93
C PHE A 44 9.64 -2.14 -2.20
N ALA A 45 8.51 -1.62 -1.75
CA ALA A 45 8.18 -0.20 -1.87
C ALA A 45 9.15 0.67 -1.07
N ASP A 46 9.53 0.24 0.16
CA ASP A 46 10.50 0.94 1.01
C ASP A 46 11.88 1.03 0.32
N LYS A 47 12.39 -0.09 -0.25
CA LYS A 47 13.65 -0.09 -1.00
C LYS A 47 13.59 0.75 -2.28
N ALA A 48 12.43 0.86 -2.90
CA ALA A 48 12.20 1.76 -4.01
C ALA A 48 12.06 3.23 -3.57
N GLY A 49 12.07 3.53 -2.26
CA GLY A 49 11.94 4.88 -1.74
C GLY A 49 10.53 5.46 -1.83
N VAL A 50 9.50 4.62 -1.92
CA VAL A 50 8.10 5.05 -1.89
C VAL A 50 7.70 5.41 -0.47
N GLU A 51 7.13 6.59 -0.30
CA GLU A 51 6.67 7.11 0.99
C GLU A 51 5.16 7.29 1.00
N LEU A 52 4.48 6.72 2.00
CA LEU A 52 3.06 7.01 2.27
C LEU A 52 2.95 8.36 2.97
N ILE A 53 2.33 9.35 2.31
CA ILE A 53 2.19 10.72 2.83
C ILE A 53 0.88 10.88 3.61
N GLU A 54 -0.20 10.34 3.07
CA GLU A 54 -1.54 10.53 3.61
C GLU A 54 -2.36 9.26 3.45
N ILE A 55 -3.21 8.97 4.44
CA ILE A 55 -4.21 7.92 4.40
C ILE A 55 -5.48 8.40 5.09
N LYS A 56 -6.61 8.19 4.44
CA LYS A 56 -7.98 8.41 4.94
C LYS A 56 -8.87 7.26 4.48
N GLU A 57 -10.06 7.15 5.00
CA GLU A 57 -11.01 6.13 4.53
C GLU A 57 -11.25 6.24 3.02
N GLY A 58 -10.98 5.16 2.28
CA GLY A 58 -11.10 5.09 0.83
C GLY A 58 -10.10 5.94 0.03
N TYR A 59 -9.10 6.52 0.69
CA TYR A 59 -8.13 7.42 0.06
C TYR A 59 -6.73 7.23 0.60
N SER A 60 -5.73 7.40 -0.26
CA SER A 60 -4.35 7.58 0.16
C SER A 60 -3.54 8.40 -0.84
N LYS A 61 -2.42 8.92 -0.38
CA LYS A 61 -1.41 9.60 -1.19
C LYS A 61 -0.02 9.06 -0.86
N ALA A 62 0.72 8.66 -1.88
CA ALA A 62 2.12 8.24 -1.78
C ALA A 62 3.01 9.11 -2.67
N ARG A 63 4.30 9.14 -2.37
CA ARG A 63 5.32 9.93 -3.07
C ARG A 63 6.51 9.07 -3.43
N LEU A 64 7.14 9.38 -4.56
CA LEU A 64 8.42 8.82 -4.99
C LEU A 64 9.27 9.90 -5.64
N VAL A 65 10.49 10.10 -5.15
CA VAL A 65 11.52 10.92 -5.82
C VAL A 65 12.29 10.04 -6.78
N ILE A 66 12.27 10.39 -8.06
CA ILE A 66 12.96 9.61 -9.10
C ILE A 66 14.46 9.85 -9.04
N THR A 67 15.20 8.76 -8.91
CA THR A 67 16.68 8.72 -8.92
C THR A 67 17.17 7.80 -10.04
N GLU A 68 18.48 7.73 -10.22
CA GLU A 68 19.14 6.86 -11.22
C GLU A 68 18.74 5.37 -11.06
N THR A 69 18.43 4.92 -9.83
CA THR A 69 18.04 3.53 -9.56
C THR A 69 16.66 3.17 -10.11
N HIS A 70 15.86 4.16 -10.47
CA HIS A 70 14.51 3.98 -11.02
C HIS A 70 14.46 4.01 -12.55
N LEU A 71 15.63 4.14 -13.23
CA LEU A 71 15.64 4.31 -14.67
C LEU A 71 15.65 2.97 -15.42
N ASN A 72 15.07 2.99 -16.58
CA ASN A 72 15.18 1.94 -17.59
C ASN A 72 16.40 2.21 -18.49
N ALA A 73 16.68 1.30 -19.44
CA ALA A 73 17.78 1.42 -20.39
C ALA A 73 17.70 2.67 -21.31
N GLY A 74 16.53 3.29 -21.42
CA GLY A 74 16.30 4.53 -22.18
C GLY A 74 16.43 5.80 -21.34
N ASN A 75 16.98 5.73 -20.12
CA ASN A 75 17.12 6.84 -19.18
C ASN A 75 15.79 7.55 -18.88
N ARG A 76 14.73 6.76 -18.72
CA ARG A 76 13.41 7.22 -18.28
C ARG A 76 12.95 6.37 -17.11
N THR A 77 12.07 6.91 -16.29
CA THR A 77 11.50 6.15 -15.17
C THR A 77 10.93 4.83 -15.65
N GLN A 78 11.40 3.74 -15.05
CA GLN A 78 10.96 2.38 -15.37
C GLN A 78 9.50 2.18 -14.92
N GLY A 79 8.68 1.56 -15.77
CA GLY A 79 7.24 1.40 -15.52
C GLY A 79 6.93 0.66 -14.21
N GLY A 80 7.79 -0.26 -13.77
CA GLY A 80 7.66 -0.93 -12.48
C GLY A 80 7.80 0.00 -11.28
N ALA A 81 8.61 1.07 -11.37
CA ALA A 81 8.69 2.07 -10.31
C ALA A 81 7.37 2.83 -10.16
N LEU A 82 6.74 3.20 -11.28
CA LEU A 82 5.40 3.81 -11.30
C LEU A 82 4.33 2.84 -10.77
N PHE A 83 4.42 1.57 -11.16
CA PHE A 83 3.52 0.53 -10.68
C PHE A 83 3.64 0.35 -9.17
N THR A 84 4.86 0.28 -8.63
CA THR A 84 5.12 0.14 -7.19
C THR A 84 4.56 1.33 -6.39
N LEU A 85 4.75 2.55 -6.92
CA LEU A 85 4.20 3.77 -6.32
C LEU A 85 2.66 3.71 -6.24
N ALA A 86 2.01 3.31 -7.35
CA ALA A 86 0.55 3.18 -7.40
C ALA A 86 0.03 2.04 -6.51
N ASP A 87 0.74 0.90 -6.48
CA ASP A 87 0.32 -0.27 -5.70
C ASP A 87 0.41 -0.02 -4.19
N LEU A 88 1.44 0.69 -3.70
CA LEU A 88 1.49 1.12 -2.30
C LEU A 88 0.33 2.07 -1.96
N ALA A 89 0.05 3.05 -2.81
CA ALA A 89 -1.10 3.93 -2.62
C ALA A 89 -2.42 3.14 -2.60
N LEU A 90 -2.64 2.24 -3.57
CA LEU A 90 -3.78 1.33 -3.59
C LEU A 90 -3.88 0.53 -2.29
N ALA A 91 -2.77 -0.09 -1.86
CA ALA A 91 -2.75 -0.93 -0.67
C ALA A 91 -3.15 -0.16 0.59
N ALA A 92 -2.72 1.11 0.70
CA ALA A 92 -3.08 1.98 1.81
C ALA A 92 -4.56 2.37 1.76
N ALA A 93 -5.07 2.82 0.60
CA ALA A 93 -6.48 3.17 0.44
C ALA A 93 -7.41 1.97 0.68
N ALA A 94 -7.06 0.78 0.14
CA ALA A 94 -7.89 -0.42 0.29
C ALA A 94 -7.94 -0.94 1.74
N LYS A 95 -6.86 -0.75 2.51
CA LYS A 95 -6.75 -1.18 3.91
C LYS A 95 -7.23 -0.12 4.91
N SER A 96 -7.58 1.08 4.44
CA SER A 96 -8.08 2.17 5.27
C SER A 96 -9.37 1.85 6.03
N HIS A 97 -10.13 0.86 5.54
CA HIS A 97 -11.32 0.32 6.22
C HIS A 97 -11.01 -0.65 7.37
N GLY A 98 -9.75 -0.73 7.82
CA GLY A 98 -9.35 -1.58 8.94
C GLY A 98 -9.33 -3.08 8.65
N THR A 99 -9.45 -3.49 7.38
CA THR A 99 -9.45 -4.91 6.97
C THR A 99 -8.38 -5.21 5.94
N LEU A 100 -7.83 -6.43 6.01
CA LEU A 100 -6.85 -6.91 5.06
C LEU A 100 -7.46 -7.02 3.65
N ALA A 101 -6.75 -6.46 2.67
CA ALA A 101 -7.15 -6.48 1.28
C ALA A 101 -5.94 -6.77 0.36
N PHE A 102 -6.22 -7.39 -0.78
CA PHE A 102 -5.23 -7.78 -1.78
C PHE A 102 -5.70 -7.40 -3.18
N SER A 103 -4.79 -6.99 -4.04
CA SER A 103 -5.07 -6.75 -5.45
C SER A 103 -5.46 -8.05 -6.17
N LEU A 104 -6.53 -8.03 -6.95
CA LEU A 104 -6.95 -9.13 -7.82
C LEU A 104 -6.49 -8.91 -9.26
N SER A 105 -6.61 -7.68 -9.73
CA SER A 105 -6.20 -7.27 -11.06
C SER A 105 -5.84 -5.81 -11.04
N SER A 106 -4.80 -5.45 -11.76
CA SER A 106 -4.34 -4.06 -11.87
C SER A 106 -3.93 -3.76 -13.29
N ASN A 107 -4.24 -2.56 -13.74
CA ASN A 107 -3.86 -2.05 -15.04
C ASN A 107 -3.25 -0.66 -14.90
N ILE A 108 -2.16 -0.39 -15.62
CA ILE A 108 -1.52 0.92 -15.66
C ILE A 108 -1.42 1.41 -17.10
N THR A 109 -1.75 2.68 -17.31
CA THR A 109 -1.57 3.37 -18.59
C THR A 109 -0.56 4.49 -18.39
N PHE A 110 0.57 4.40 -19.11
CA PHE A 110 1.61 5.42 -19.08
C PHE A 110 1.30 6.51 -20.11
N LEU A 111 1.22 7.75 -19.67
CA LEU A 111 0.78 8.89 -20.49
C LEU A 111 1.91 9.86 -20.76
N ARG A 112 2.83 10.03 -19.82
CA ARG A 112 3.94 10.98 -19.89
C ARG A 112 5.19 10.37 -19.30
N SER A 113 6.35 10.63 -19.91
CA SER A 113 7.63 10.20 -19.35
C SER A 113 8.05 11.07 -18.16
N SER A 114 8.77 10.48 -17.22
CA SER A 114 9.45 11.15 -16.13
C SER A 114 10.90 10.70 -16.05
N GLY A 115 11.73 11.41 -15.28
CA GLY A 115 13.15 11.16 -15.16
C GLY A 115 13.76 11.60 -13.83
N PRO A 116 15.09 11.53 -13.67
CA PRO A 116 15.76 11.88 -12.42
C PRO A 116 15.43 13.29 -11.96
N GLY A 117 15.17 13.44 -10.67
CA GLY A 117 14.78 14.70 -10.06
C GLY A 117 13.28 14.97 -10.06
N ASP A 118 12.48 14.27 -10.86
CA ASP A 118 11.03 14.37 -10.77
C ASP A 118 10.52 13.81 -9.44
N ILE A 119 9.50 14.46 -8.90
CA ILE A 119 8.76 14.01 -7.72
C ILE A 119 7.38 13.56 -8.19
N LEU A 120 7.10 12.26 -8.04
CA LEU A 120 5.83 11.68 -8.43
C LEU A 120 4.94 11.45 -7.22
N TYR A 121 3.65 11.72 -7.40
CA TYR A 121 2.61 11.52 -6.40
C TYR A 121 1.56 10.56 -6.96
N ALA A 122 1.23 9.49 -6.24
CA ALA A 122 0.10 8.63 -6.54
C ALA A 122 -1.02 8.93 -5.56
N GLU A 123 -2.18 9.29 -6.06
CA GLU A 123 -3.40 9.49 -5.29
C GLU A 123 -4.41 8.39 -5.60
N ALA A 124 -4.62 7.50 -4.63
CA ALA A 124 -5.59 6.42 -4.73
C ALA A 124 -6.96 6.86 -4.20
N ARG A 125 -8.00 6.59 -4.97
CA ARG A 125 -9.38 6.92 -4.64
C ARG A 125 -10.28 5.69 -4.83
N GLU A 126 -11.02 5.36 -3.80
CA GLU A 126 -12.07 4.37 -3.88
C GLU A 126 -13.17 4.83 -4.85
N ARG A 127 -13.58 3.94 -5.74
CA ARG A 127 -14.68 4.14 -6.67
C ARG A 127 -15.88 3.27 -6.31
N TYR A 128 -15.60 2.11 -5.74
CA TYR A 128 -16.60 1.18 -5.26
C TYR A 128 -16.02 0.31 -4.16
N ILE A 129 -16.80 0.05 -3.13
CA ILE A 129 -16.51 -0.91 -2.10
C ILE A 129 -17.73 -1.78 -1.81
N GLY A 130 -17.55 -3.08 -1.94
CA GLY A 130 -18.53 -4.10 -1.59
C GLY A 130 -18.09 -4.92 -0.38
N ARG A 131 -18.85 -5.95 -0.06
CA ARG A 131 -18.55 -6.82 1.08
C ARG A 131 -17.19 -7.52 0.93
N THR A 132 -16.88 -8.02 -0.26
CA THR A 132 -15.68 -8.84 -0.53
C THR A 132 -14.78 -8.29 -1.61
N THR A 133 -15.22 -7.28 -2.37
CA THR A 133 -14.45 -6.68 -3.47
C THR A 133 -14.55 -5.16 -3.43
N GLY A 134 -13.58 -4.50 -4.02
CA GLY A 134 -13.58 -3.05 -4.22
C GLY A 134 -12.89 -2.68 -5.52
N HIS A 135 -13.12 -1.48 -6.00
CA HIS A 135 -12.50 -0.90 -7.19
C HIS A 135 -11.91 0.46 -6.87
N TYR A 136 -10.68 0.68 -7.29
CA TYR A 136 -9.91 1.90 -7.02
C TYR A 136 -9.32 2.46 -8.30
N GLN A 137 -9.26 3.77 -8.37
CA GLN A 137 -8.55 4.52 -9.41
C GLN A 137 -7.42 5.30 -8.76
N ILE A 138 -6.26 5.29 -9.40
CA ILE A 138 -5.06 5.98 -8.93
C ILE A 138 -4.52 6.85 -10.05
N ASP A 139 -4.35 8.13 -9.79
CA ASP A 139 -3.69 9.07 -10.68
C ASP A 139 -2.26 9.31 -10.19
N ILE A 140 -1.29 9.19 -11.09
CA ILE A 140 0.11 9.53 -10.83
C ILE A 140 0.39 10.86 -11.49
N THR A 141 0.74 11.87 -10.69
CA THR A 141 1.12 13.19 -11.16
C THR A 141 2.56 13.53 -10.80
N ASN A 142 3.18 14.44 -11.55
CA ASN A 142 4.49 15.02 -11.18
C ASN A 142 4.33 16.23 -10.24
N GLN A 143 5.44 16.82 -9.85
CA GLN A 143 5.50 18.00 -8.97
C GLN A 143 4.77 19.25 -9.53
N ASN A 144 4.50 19.29 -10.83
CA ASN A 144 3.77 20.37 -11.50
C ASN A 144 2.26 20.08 -11.62
N GLY A 145 1.80 18.91 -11.11
CA GLY A 145 0.40 18.48 -11.24
C GLY A 145 0.05 17.86 -12.59
N GLU A 146 1.05 17.60 -13.45
CA GLU A 146 0.81 16.99 -14.75
C GLU A 146 0.62 15.48 -14.59
N LEU A 147 -0.41 14.93 -15.24
CA LEU A 147 -0.73 13.50 -15.20
C LEU A 147 0.34 12.70 -15.96
N VAL A 148 1.00 11.79 -15.27
CA VAL A 148 2.08 10.91 -15.76
C VAL A 148 1.55 9.54 -16.12
N ALA A 149 0.68 8.97 -15.28
CA ALA A 149 0.05 7.68 -15.52
C ALA A 149 -1.29 7.61 -14.79
N THR A 150 -2.15 6.72 -15.28
CA THR A 150 -3.35 6.27 -14.56
C THR A 150 -3.24 4.81 -14.23
N PHE A 151 -3.74 4.43 -13.06
CA PHE A 151 -3.74 3.05 -12.59
C PHE A 151 -5.13 2.72 -12.04
N GLU A 152 -5.63 1.56 -12.34
CA GLU A 152 -6.89 1.06 -11.79
C GLU A 152 -6.73 -0.37 -11.30
N SER A 153 -7.44 -0.70 -10.25
CA SER A 153 -7.34 -2.02 -9.64
C SER A 153 -8.64 -2.47 -9.00
N ASN A 154 -8.88 -3.77 -9.11
CA ASN A 154 -9.88 -4.47 -8.31
C ASN A 154 -9.19 -5.17 -7.15
N ILE A 155 -9.80 -5.14 -5.98
CA ILE A 155 -9.27 -5.74 -4.77
C ILE A 155 -10.22 -6.81 -4.21
N PHE A 156 -9.65 -7.76 -3.46
CA PHE A 156 -10.37 -8.68 -2.60
C PHE A 156 -10.16 -8.30 -1.12
N ARG A 157 -11.25 -8.21 -0.38
CA ARG A 157 -11.25 -7.94 1.07
C ARG A 157 -11.37 -9.26 1.82
N LYS A 158 -10.33 -9.64 2.56
CA LYS A 158 -10.29 -10.91 3.29
C LYS A 158 -11.08 -10.88 4.60
N GLY A 159 -11.28 -9.69 5.17
CA GLY A 159 -12.04 -9.50 6.39
C GLY A 159 -11.22 -9.62 7.68
N ASP A 160 -9.96 -10.03 7.62
CA ASP A 160 -9.05 -10.04 8.78
C ASP A 160 -8.76 -8.59 9.22
N ALA A 161 -8.84 -8.34 10.54
CA ALA A 161 -8.53 -7.03 11.10
C ALA A 161 -7.04 -6.68 10.95
N LEU A 162 -6.77 -5.41 10.72
CA LEU A 162 -5.40 -4.88 10.67
C LEU A 162 -4.90 -4.49 12.07
N PRO A 163 -3.57 -4.42 12.28
CA PRO A 163 -2.99 -4.04 13.56
C PRO A 163 -2.99 -2.52 13.81
N PHE A 164 -3.72 -1.75 13.00
CA PHE A 164 -3.90 -0.31 13.16
C PHE A 164 -5.34 0.10 12.84
N THR A 165 -5.73 1.28 13.30
CA THR A 165 -6.95 2.01 12.93
C THR A 165 -6.57 3.40 12.43
N LEU A 166 -7.42 4.02 11.59
CA LEU A 166 -7.26 5.42 11.17
C LEU A 166 -7.78 6.36 12.23
#